data_1fbc4c49bf29b045eb60baaf2d1cdd7f
#
_entry.id   1fbc4c49bf29b045eb60baaf2d1cdd7f
#
_cell.length_a   1.000
_cell.length_b   1.000
_cell.length_c   1.000
_cell.angle_alpha   90.00
_cell.angle_beta   90.00
_cell.angle_gamma   90.00
#
_symmetry.space_group_name_H-M   'P 1'
#
loop_
_entity.id
_entity.type
_entity.pdbx_description
1 polymer ?
#
loop_
_entity_poly.entity_id
_entity_poly.type
_entity_poly.pdbx_seq_one_letter_code
_entity_poly.pdbx_strand_id
1 'polypeptide(L)'
;MKTRYVIIIASLLICSAFTIPGSHPSDESGMTEQRLYTELYIWGGEDQDVYLGKLNGSKYDSESIWNKYGKYGNKYNSNSIWNEYGKYGGEYSQYSPFNKYASHPPVLRDRNGKFYGYFTVSRYKAKRADYDIIDFICGNYESIREDVDEWYEKVFD
;
A
#
# COMPACT_ATOMS: atom_id res chain seq x y z
N MET A 1 -14.26 22.16 6.85
CA MET A 1 -12.97 21.94 7.52
C MET A 1 -12.18 20.99 6.64
N LYS A 2 -11.10 21.47 6.01
CA LYS A 2 -10.24 20.65 5.15
C LYS A 2 -9.23 19.94 6.07
N THR A 3 -9.44 18.66 6.32
CA THR A 3 -8.46 17.83 7.01
C THR A 3 -7.32 17.56 6.02
N ARG A 4 -6.20 18.22 6.23
CA ARG A 4 -4.98 18.01 5.44
C ARG A 4 -4.38 16.68 5.90
N TYR A 5 -4.46 15.68 5.04
CA TYR A 5 -3.67 14.45 5.22
C TYR A 5 -2.21 14.76 4.91
N VAL A 6 -1.42 14.98 5.95
CA VAL A 6 0.03 15.16 5.79
C VAL A 6 0.67 13.79 5.72
N ILE A 7 0.84 13.27 4.52
CA ILE A 7 1.75 12.14 4.28
C ILE A 7 3.12 12.78 4.03
N ILE A 8 3.94 12.82 5.08
CA ILE A 8 5.32 13.30 4.96
C ILE A 8 6.16 12.20 4.33
N ILE A 9 6.40 12.30 3.03
CA ILE A 9 7.48 11.57 2.38
C ILE A 9 8.71 12.46 2.46
N ALA A 10 9.55 12.19 3.46
CA ALA A 10 10.83 12.90 3.57
C ALA A 10 11.80 12.38 2.51
N SER A 11 12.15 13.25 1.57
CA SER A 11 13.30 13.08 0.68
C SER A 11 14.60 13.11 1.49
N LEU A 12 15.53 12.21 1.15
CA LEU A 12 16.88 12.11 1.72
C LEU A 12 17.58 13.46 1.79
N LEU A 13 17.98 13.85 2.99
CA LEU A 13 19.11 14.72 3.23
C LEU A 13 20.07 14.01 4.19
N ILE A 14 21.22 13.65 3.63
CA ILE A 14 22.39 13.18 4.37
C ILE A 14 22.85 14.29 5.28
N CYS A 15 22.88 14.05 6.58
CA CYS A 15 23.63 14.88 7.51
C CYS A 15 24.44 14.02 8.45
N SER A 16 25.72 14.27 8.39
CA SER A 16 26.84 13.66 9.08
C SER A 16 26.71 13.65 10.62
N ALA A 17 27.29 12.61 11.18
CA ALA A 17 27.40 12.28 12.59
C ALA A 17 27.82 13.44 13.50
N PHE A 18 27.14 13.52 14.64
CA PHE A 18 27.72 14.06 15.87
C PHE A 18 27.37 13.12 17.03
N THR A 19 28.41 12.53 17.61
CA THR A 19 28.35 11.58 18.73
C THR A 19 28.28 12.34 20.04
N ILE A 20 27.25 12.11 20.86
CA ILE A 20 27.23 12.47 22.29
C ILE A 20 26.90 11.20 23.09
N PRO A 21 27.73 10.79 24.07
CA PRO A 21 27.44 9.64 24.89
C PRO A 21 26.63 10.04 26.13
N GLY A 22 25.60 9.32 26.43
CA GLY A 22 25.03 9.26 27.76
C GLY A 22 23.55 9.60 27.91
N SER A 23 22.83 8.58 28.23
CA SER A 23 21.50 8.44 28.88
C SER A 23 20.41 7.81 28.04
N HIS A 24 20.05 6.59 28.41
CA HIS A 24 18.84 5.93 27.94
C HIS A 24 17.61 6.66 28.47
N PRO A 25 16.63 6.88 27.58
CA PRO A 25 15.25 6.68 27.92
C PRO A 25 14.62 5.62 27.00
N SER A 26 13.76 4.84 27.59
CA SER A 26 13.00 3.72 27.07
C SER A 26 12.32 3.95 25.73
N ASP A 27 12.54 2.99 24.84
CA ASP A 27 12.11 2.74 23.48
C ASP A 27 10.59 2.69 23.25
N GLU A 28 9.89 3.80 23.26
CA GLU A 28 8.55 3.82 22.63
C GLU A 28 8.44 4.72 21.40
N SER A 29 9.41 5.59 21.13
CA SER A 29 9.40 6.48 19.96
C SER A 29 9.96 5.85 18.67
N GLY A 30 10.74 4.77 18.78
CA GLY A 30 11.35 4.10 17.62
C GLY A 30 10.38 3.28 16.76
N MET A 31 9.23 2.88 17.30
CA MET A 31 8.28 2.03 16.57
C MET A 31 7.38 2.80 15.60
N THR A 32 7.18 4.08 15.81
CA THR A 32 6.30 4.91 14.96
C THR A 32 7.02 5.43 13.72
N GLU A 33 8.29 5.82 13.81
CA GLU A 33 9.07 6.29 12.65
C GLU A 33 9.46 5.16 11.71
N GLN A 34 9.77 3.97 12.23
CA GLN A 34 10.13 2.81 11.39
C GLN A 34 8.94 2.24 10.60
N ARG A 35 7.70 2.49 11.03
CA ARG A 35 6.49 2.20 10.25
C ARG A 35 6.34 3.07 9.00
N LEU A 36 6.87 4.29 9.01
CA LEU A 36 6.75 5.25 7.90
C LEU A 36 7.68 4.92 6.72
N TYR A 37 8.70 4.10 6.92
CA TYR A 37 9.72 3.80 5.90
C TYR A 37 9.75 2.35 5.43
N THR A 38 8.83 1.50 5.89
CA THR A 38 8.78 0.12 5.43
C THR A 38 8.10 0.07 4.07
N GLU A 39 8.88 -0.24 3.04
CA GLU A 39 8.35 -0.51 1.70
C GLU A 39 7.49 -1.78 1.77
N LEU A 40 6.22 -1.66 1.40
CA LEU A 40 5.26 -2.76 1.44
C LEU A 40 5.01 -3.31 0.04
N TYR A 41 4.98 -4.63 -0.04
CA TYR A 41 4.73 -5.40 -1.24
C TYR A 41 3.36 -6.09 -1.13
N ILE A 42 2.61 -6.07 -2.21
CA ILE A 42 1.27 -6.68 -2.28
C ILE A 42 1.42 -8.08 -2.88
N TRP A 43 0.91 -9.07 -2.17
CA TRP A 43 0.92 -10.46 -2.59
C TRP A 43 -0.48 -11.03 -2.60
N GLY A 44 -0.88 -11.66 -3.68
CA GLY A 44 -2.21 -12.27 -3.87
C GLY A 44 -2.11 -13.72 -4.30
N GLY A 45 -3.24 -14.27 -4.69
CA GLY A 45 -3.36 -15.69 -5.02
C GLY A 45 -3.84 -16.51 -3.82
N GLU A 46 -4.11 -17.79 -4.05
CA GLU A 46 -4.60 -18.70 -3.01
C GLU A 46 -3.55 -18.88 -1.91
N ASP A 47 -2.28 -19.06 -2.31
CA ASP A 47 -1.13 -19.25 -1.43
C ASP A 47 -0.38 -17.94 -1.13
N GLN A 48 -0.91 -16.79 -1.61
CA GLN A 48 -0.31 -15.46 -1.43
C GLN A 48 1.13 -15.39 -1.96
N ASP A 49 1.38 -16.02 -3.10
CA ASP A 49 2.66 -16.14 -3.79
C ASP A 49 2.73 -15.34 -5.10
N VAL A 50 1.60 -14.74 -5.52
CA VAL A 50 1.53 -13.91 -6.73
C VAL A 50 1.80 -12.45 -6.39
N TYR A 51 2.89 -11.93 -6.92
CA TYR A 51 3.28 -10.55 -6.74
C TYR A 51 2.37 -9.59 -7.52
N LEU A 52 1.80 -8.59 -6.81
CA LEU A 52 0.83 -7.63 -7.34
C LEU A 52 1.31 -6.18 -7.29
N GLY A 53 2.59 -5.96 -6.98
CA GLY A 53 3.20 -4.64 -6.99
C GLY A 53 3.57 -4.09 -5.62
N LYS A 54 4.08 -2.86 -5.62
CA LYS A 54 4.49 -2.13 -4.44
C LYS A 54 3.44 -1.11 -4.02
N LEU A 55 3.21 -1.06 -2.73
CA LEU A 55 2.48 0.04 -2.09
C LEU A 55 3.51 1.10 -1.65
N ASN A 56 3.91 1.96 -2.57
CA ASN A 56 4.85 3.05 -2.34
C ASN A 56 4.32 4.38 -2.89
N GLY A 57 4.99 5.48 -2.58
CA GLY A 57 4.62 6.82 -3.03
C GLY A 57 5.29 7.26 -4.34
N SER A 58 5.56 6.33 -5.26
CA SER A 58 6.22 6.68 -6.53
C SER A 58 5.43 6.23 -7.75
N LYS A 59 4.96 7.18 -8.55
CA LYS A 59 4.35 6.90 -9.86
C LYS A 59 5.36 6.56 -10.96
N TYR A 60 6.66 6.68 -10.68
CA TYR A 60 7.75 6.37 -11.62
C TYR A 60 8.38 5.01 -11.38
N ASP A 61 8.15 4.37 -10.24
CA ASP A 61 8.61 3.01 -9.98
C ASP A 61 7.82 2.02 -10.85
N SER A 62 8.53 1.20 -11.62
CA SER A 62 7.92 0.21 -12.53
C SER A 62 7.07 -0.85 -11.81
N GLU A 63 7.31 -1.04 -10.51
CA GLU A 63 6.57 -2.00 -9.67
C GLU A 63 5.47 -1.35 -8.83
N SER A 64 5.36 -0.02 -8.85
CA SER A 64 4.33 0.70 -8.10
C SER A 64 2.93 0.46 -8.65
N ILE A 65 1.96 0.31 -7.75
CA ILE A 65 0.54 0.30 -8.12
C ILE A 65 0.06 1.67 -8.63
N TRP A 66 0.82 2.73 -8.38
CA TRP A 66 0.52 4.09 -8.84
C TRP A 66 1.09 4.42 -10.22
N ASN A 67 1.94 3.55 -10.78
CA ASN A 67 2.46 3.74 -12.14
C ASN A 67 1.47 3.19 -13.18
N LYS A 68 0.63 4.05 -13.75
CA LYS A 68 -0.38 3.65 -14.75
C LYS A 68 0.19 3.01 -16.02
N TYR A 69 1.48 3.23 -16.30
CA TYR A 69 2.19 2.62 -17.43
C TYR A 69 2.92 1.32 -17.02
N GLY A 70 3.08 1.09 -15.73
CA GLY A 70 3.71 -0.09 -15.17
C GLY A 70 2.77 -1.30 -15.15
N LYS A 71 3.36 -2.48 -14.98
CA LYS A 71 2.62 -3.75 -14.93
C LYS A 71 1.53 -3.77 -13.86
N TYR A 72 1.79 -3.17 -12.71
CA TYR A 72 0.92 -3.27 -11.53
C TYR A 72 -0.02 -2.08 -11.34
N GLY A 73 0.27 -0.95 -11.99
CA GLY A 73 -0.58 0.23 -11.98
C GLY A 73 -1.52 0.34 -13.19
N ASN A 74 -1.27 -0.45 -14.25
CA ASN A 74 -2.07 -0.42 -15.46
C ASN A 74 -3.39 -1.19 -15.27
N LYS A 75 -4.53 -0.50 -15.43
CA LYS A 75 -5.87 -1.08 -15.24
C LYS A 75 -6.27 -2.19 -16.23
N TYR A 76 -5.46 -2.45 -17.24
CA TYR A 76 -5.69 -3.53 -18.21
C TYR A 76 -4.81 -4.75 -17.98
N ASN A 77 -3.85 -4.67 -17.04
CA ASN A 77 -2.95 -5.79 -16.78
C ASN A 77 -3.58 -6.80 -15.81
N SER A 78 -3.38 -8.09 -16.09
CA SER A 78 -3.95 -9.19 -15.28
C SER A 78 -3.45 -9.23 -13.82
N ASN A 79 -2.26 -8.69 -13.55
CA ASN A 79 -1.67 -8.64 -12.22
C ASN A 79 -1.92 -7.30 -11.50
N SER A 80 -2.68 -6.39 -12.11
CA SER A 80 -3.01 -5.12 -11.49
C SER A 80 -4.27 -5.24 -10.62
N ILE A 81 -4.21 -4.67 -9.42
CA ILE A 81 -5.39 -4.54 -8.56
C ILE A 81 -6.41 -3.55 -9.14
N TRP A 82 -6.00 -2.69 -10.07
CA TRP A 82 -6.89 -1.73 -10.73
C TRP A 82 -7.69 -2.34 -11.89
N ASN A 83 -7.38 -3.57 -12.31
CA ASN A 83 -8.13 -4.24 -13.37
C ASN A 83 -9.47 -4.77 -12.83
N GLU A 84 -10.55 -4.05 -13.08
CA GLU A 84 -11.90 -4.39 -12.59
C GLU A 84 -12.44 -5.73 -13.10
N TYR A 85 -11.94 -6.17 -14.27
CA TYR A 85 -12.32 -7.47 -14.87
C TYR A 85 -11.32 -8.57 -14.55
N GLY A 86 -10.24 -8.22 -13.83
CA GLY A 86 -9.16 -9.15 -13.50
C GLY A 86 -9.40 -9.93 -12.22
N LYS A 87 -8.64 -11.01 -12.07
CA LYS A 87 -8.64 -11.86 -10.87
C LYS A 87 -8.34 -11.06 -9.60
N TYR A 88 -7.45 -10.06 -9.67
CA TYR A 88 -6.95 -9.33 -8.50
C TYR A 88 -7.58 -7.95 -8.29
N GLY A 89 -8.43 -7.50 -9.21
CA GLY A 89 -9.09 -6.20 -9.09
C GLY A 89 -10.62 -6.27 -9.15
N GLY A 90 -11.18 -7.39 -9.57
CA GLY A 90 -12.63 -7.57 -9.73
C GLY A 90 -13.38 -7.55 -8.42
N GLU A 91 -14.49 -6.82 -8.36
CA GLU A 91 -15.32 -6.65 -7.16
C GLU A 91 -15.92 -7.97 -6.63
N TYR A 92 -16.11 -8.96 -7.50
CA TYR A 92 -16.66 -10.27 -7.13
C TYR A 92 -15.59 -11.37 -7.03
N SER A 93 -14.32 -11.05 -7.28
CA SER A 93 -13.24 -12.02 -7.21
C SER A 93 -12.87 -12.36 -5.77
N GLN A 94 -12.67 -13.65 -5.51
CA GLN A 94 -12.22 -14.14 -4.20
C GLN A 94 -10.78 -13.74 -3.85
N TYR A 95 -10.04 -13.16 -4.82
CA TYR A 95 -8.64 -12.77 -4.70
C TYR A 95 -8.43 -11.25 -4.75
N SER A 96 -9.52 -10.48 -4.83
CA SER A 96 -9.47 -9.03 -4.93
C SER A 96 -9.52 -8.36 -3.56
N PRO A 97 -8.77 -7.28 -3.35
CA PRO A 97 -8.89 -6.45 -2.15
C PRO A 97 -10.25 -5.74 -2.07
N PHE A 98 -10.94 -5.58 -3.20
CA PHE A 98 -12.18 -4.81 -3.33
C PHE A 98 -13.45 -5.65 -3.17
N ASN A 99 -13.31 -6.97 -3.06
CA ASN A 99 -14.42 -7.84 -2.66
C ASN A 99 -14.48 -7.98 -1.14
N LYS A 100 -15.52 -7.44 -0.52
CA LYS A 100 -15.72 -7.53 0.94
C LYS A 100 -15.90 -8.96 1.47
N TYR A 101 -16.21 -9.89 0.58
CA TYR A 101 -16.40 -11.31 0.89
C TYR A 101 -15.26 -12.20 0.36
N ALA A 102 -14.14 -11.59 -0.06
CA ALA A 102 -13.00 -12.34 -0.56
C ALA A 102 -12.48 -13.34 0.49
N SER A 103 -12.34 -14.59 0.09
CA SER A 103 -11.74 -15.64 0.92
C SER A 103 -10.21 -15.50 1.00
N HIS A 104 -9.59 -15.08 -0.10
CA HIS A 104 -8.14 -14.94 -0.27
C HIS A 104 -7.72 -13.52 -0.69
N PRO A 105 -8.10 -12.48 0.07
CA PRO A 105 -7.69 -11.12 -0.26
C PRO A 105 -6.17 -11.00 -0.21
N PRO A 106 -5.55 -10.09 -0.98
CA PRO A 106 -4.13 -9.86 -0.94
C PRO A 106 -3.61 -9.51 0.45
N VAL A 107 -2.33 -9.76 0.67
CA VAL A 107 -1.61 -9.42 1.90
C VAL A 107 -0.52 -8.39 1.64
N LEU A 108 -0.16 -7.67 2.68
CA LEU A 108 0.99 -6.79 2.70
C LEU A 108 2.16 -7.48 3.40
N ARG A 109 3.33 -7.47 2.75
CA ARG A 109 4.59 -7.96 3.31
C ARG A 109 5.70 -6.95 3.06
N ASP A 110 6.72 -6.95 3.93
CA ASP A 110 7.96 -6.25 3.64
C ASP A 110 8.91 -7.11 2.78
N ARG A 111 10.09 -6.57 2.49
CA ARG A 111 11.14 -7.27 1.71
C ARG A 111 11.59 -8.59 2.35
N ASN A 112 11.46 -8.71 3.67
CA ASN A 112 11.84 -9.92 4.42
C ASN A 112 10.69 -10.93 4.54
N GLY A 113 9.53 -10.64 3.94
CA GLY A 113 8.35 -11.49 3.98
C GLY A 113 7.50 -11.34 5.24
N LYS A 114 7.82 -10.39 6.13
CA LYS A 114 7.02 -10.15 7.34
C LYS A 114 5.63 -9.66 6.95
N PHE A 115 4.61 -10.27 7.53
CA PHE A 115 3.21 -9.96 7.30
C PHE A 115 2.77 -8.70 8.03
N TYR A 116 2.10 -7.79 7.31
CA TYR A 116 1.58 -6.51 7.81
C TYR A 116 0.06 -6.38 7.75
N GLY A 117 -0.63 -7.41 7.33
CA GLY A 117 -2.08 -7.47 7.32
C GLY A 117 -2.67 -7.79 5.95
N TYR A 118 -3.98 -8.05 5.94
CA TYR A 118 -4.75 -8.23 4.71
C TYR A 118 -5.10 -6.89 4.08
N PHE A 119 -4.86 -6.75 2.80
CA PHE A 119 -5.33 -5.63 2.01
C PHE A 119 -6.76 -5.93 1.53
N THR A 120 -7.75 -5.32 2.16
CA THR A 120 -9.17 -5.60 1.86
C THR A 120 -10.08 -4.48 2.31
N VAL A 121 -11.16 -4.27 1.54
CA VAL A 121 -12.29 -3.40 1.93
C VAL A 121 -13.08 -3.95 3.12
N SER A 122 -12.98 -5.25 3.40
CA SER A 122 -13.71 -5.90 4.50
C SER A 122 -13.18 -5.45 5.86
N ARG A 123 -13.93 -4.60 6.54
CA ARG A 123 -13.58 -4.11 7.88
C ARG A 123 -13.66 -5.20 8.96
N TYR A 124 -14.31 -6.32 8.64
CA TYR A 124 -14.47 -7.46 9.58
C TYR A 124 -13.39 -8.54 9.41
N LYS A 125 -12.52 -8.42 8.40
CA LYS A 125 -11.43 -9.39 8.20
C LYS A 125 -10.45 -9.29 9.36
N ALA A 126 -10.27 -10.38 10.11
CA ALA A 126 -9.24 -10.47 11.14
C ALA A 126 -7.86 -10.17 10.53
N LYS A 127 -7.02 -9.40 11.24
CA LYS A 127 -5.70 -8.96 10.77
C LYS A 127 -5.75 -8.12 9.46
N ARG A 128 -6.85 -7.40 9.21
CA ARG A 128 -6.86 -6.37 8.17
C ARG A 128 -5.73 -5.39 8.41
N ALA A 129 -5.06 -4.94 7.35
CA ALA A 129 -4.02 -3.93 7.45
C ALA A 129 -4.64 -2.59 7.91
N ASP A 130 -4.09 -2.04 8.98
CA ASP A 130 -4.56 -0.79 9.61
C ASP A 130 -3.59 0.34 9.27
N TYR A 131 -3.73 0.87 8.05
CA TYR A 131 -2.95 1.99 7.52
C TYR A 131 -3.88 2.96 6.79
N ASP A 132 -3.65 4.27 6.98
CA ASP A 132 -4.43 5.33 6.34
C ASP A 132 -4.50 5.18 4.82
N ILE A 133 -3.38 4.79 4.18
CA ILE A 133 -3.32 4.56 2.74
C ILE A 133 -4.22 3.39 2.30
N ILE A 134 -4.35 2.35 3.11
CA ILE A 134 -5.25 1.22 2.83
C ILE A 134 -6.71 1.66 2.95
N ASP A 135 -7.05 2.41 3.98
CA ASP A 135 -8.39 2.96 4.16
C ASP A 135 -8.75 3.93 3.04
N PHE A 136 -7.79 4.77 2.63
CA PHE A 136 -7.96 5.68 1.50
C PHE A 136 -8.21 4.93 0.19
N ILE A 137 -7.37 3.95 -0.14
CA ILE A 137 -7.53 3.14 -1.36
C ILE A 137 -8.87 2.39 -1.32
N CYS A 138 -9.16 1.70 -0.22
CA CYS A 138 -10.40 0.95 -0.06
C CYS A 138 -11.66 1.80 -0.11
N GLY A 139 -11.57 3.06 0.29
CA GLY A 139 -12.68 4.00 0.24
C GLY A 139 -12.90 4.67 -1.12
N ASN A 140 -11.90 4.63 -2.01
CA ASN A 140 -11.91 5.38 -3.28
C ASN A 140 -11.52 4.53 -4.50
N TYR A 141 -11.43 3.22 -4.38
CA TYR A 141 -10.84 2.34 -5.41
C TYR A 141 -11.53 2.44 -6.78
N GLU A 142 -12.83 2.65 -6.82
CA GLU A 142 -13.58 2.81 -8.08
C GLU A 142 -13.10 4.05 -8.84
N SER A 143 -12.98 5.17 -8.13
CA SER A 143 -12.51 6.42 -8.71
C SER A 143 -11.01 6.39 -9.03
N ILE A 144 -10.20 5.73 -8.19
CA ILE A 144 -8.76 5.58 -8.44
C ILE A 144 -8.51 4.79 -9.74
N ARG A 145 -9.25 3.71 -9.98
CA ARG A 145 -9.08 2.91 -11.20
C ARG A 145 -9.45 3.65 -12.48
N GLU A 146 -10.34 4.64 -12.39
CA GLU A 146 -10.66 5.50 -13.54
C GLU A 146 -9.46 6.36 -13.95
N ASP A 147 -8.81 7.01 -12.99
CA ASP A 147 -7.60 7.81 -13.22
C ASP A 147 -6.61 7.71 -12.06
N VAL A 148 -5.68 6.75 -12.16
CA VAL A 148 -4.66 6.49 -11.14
C VAL A 148 -3.74 7.71 -10.94
N ASP A 149 -3.42 8.47 -12.00
CA ASP A 149 -2.54 9.64 -11.89
C ASP A 149 -3.22 10.79 -11.14
N GLU A 150 -4.49 11.09 -11.44
CA GLU A 150 -5.22 12.15 -10.75
C GLU A 150 -5.30 11.87 -9.25
N TRP A 151 -5.54 10.61 -8.88
CA TRP A 151 -5.63 10.20 -7.47
C TRP A 151 -4.28 10.13 -6.79
N TYR A 152 -3.21 9.79 -7.54
CA TYR A 152 -1.85 9.90 -7.02
C TYR A 152 -1.53 11.32 -6.56
N GLU A 153 -1.80 12.32 -7.42
CA GLU A 153 -1.59 13.75 -7.09
C GLU A 153 -2.41 14.19 -5.85
N LYS A 154 -3.62 13.67 -5.67
CA LYS A 154 -4.44 13.96 -4.49
C LYS A 154 -3.89 13.37 -3.18
N VAL A 155 -3.14 12.29 -3.26
CA VAL A 155 -2.58 11.58 -2.10
C VAL A 155 -1.21 12.11 -1.73
N PHE A 156 -0.34 12.39 -2.73
CA PHE A 156 1.09 12.60 -2.51
C PHE A 156 1.57 14.02 -2.80
N ASP A 157 0.79 14.87 -3.47
CA ASP A 157 1.05 16.29 -3.71
C ASP A 157 0.19 17.20 -2.82
#